data_733758c70d3347a0a78bdd083a151a32
#
_entry.id   733758c70d3347a0a78bdd083a151a32
#
_cell.length_a   1.000
_cell.length_b   1.000
_cell.length_c   1.000
_cell.angle_alpha   90.00
_cell.angle_beta   90.00
_cell.angle_gamma   90.00
#
_symmetry.space_group_name_H-M   'P 1'
#
loop_
_entity.id
_entity.type
_entity.pdbx_description
1 polymer ?
#
loop_
_entity_poly.entity_id
_entity_poly.type
_entity_poly.pdbx_seq_one_letter_code
_entity_poly.pdbx_strand_id
1 'polypeptide(L)'
;MEPASMISSSTTPMMSQYIKIKAQYKNALLFYRMGDFYELFFEDAEIASAALNITLTKRGKHNNLDIPMCGVPCHSSESYLLNLIRKGYKVAICEQVEDPKLSKGIV
;
A
#
# COMPACT_ATOMS: atom_id res chain seq x y z
N MET A 1 -1.24 -0.97 26.28
CA MET A 1 -1.58 -1.77 25.16
C MET A 1 -0.52 -1.71 24.07
N GLU A 2 -0.24 -2.78 23.50
CA GLU A 2 0.78 -2.75 22.51
C GLU A 2 0.20 -2.82 21.15
N PRO A 3 0.28 -1.76 20.44
CA PRO A 3 -0.19 -1.77 19.07
C PRO A 3 0.45 -2.87 18.25
N ALA A 4 1.70 -3.17 18.53
CA ALA A 4 2.38 -4.21 17.78
C ALA A 4 1.75 -5.57 18.01
N SER A 5 1.35 -5.83 19.25
CA SER A 5 0.74 -7.09 19.55
C SER A 5 -0.61 -7.21 18.85
N MET A 6 -1.38 -6.14 18.79
CA MET A 6 -2.63 -6.18 18.08
C MET A 6 -2.43 -6.40 16.59
N ILE A 7 -1.43 -5.77 16.03
CA ILE A 7 -1.16 -5.95 14.62
C ILE A 7 -0.82 -7.40 14.33
N SER A 8 0.05 -7.97 15.14
CA SER A 8 0.53 -9.30 14.84
C SER A 8 -0.53 -10.38 15.03
N SER A 9 -1.56 -10.11 15.81
CA SER A 9 -2.51 -11.17 16.12
C SER A 9 -3.48 -11.45 14.97
N SER A 10 -3.70 -10.53 14.06
CA SER A 10 -4.64 -10.76 12.99
C SER A 10 -4.19 -10.18 11.67
N THR A 11 -2.91 -9.95 11.51
CA THR A 11 -2.37 -9.28 10.35
C THR A 11 -1.27 -10.12 9.73
N THR A 12 -1.27 -10.23 8.40
CA THR A 12 -0.23 -10.96 7.71
C THR A 12 1.09 -10.22 7.80
N PRO A 13 2.21 -10.92 7.58
CA PRO A 13 3.51 -10.23 7.57
C PRO A 13 3.57 -9.10 6.56
N MET A 14 2.96 -9.28 5.39
CA MET A 14 2.95 -8.22 4.38
C MET A 14 2.21 -7.00 4.90
N MET A 15 1.07 -7.21 5.51
CA MET A 15 0.27 -6.08 6.00
C MET A 15 0.94 -5.40 7.18
N SER A 16 1.63 -6.17 8.03
CA SER A 16 2.39 -5.57 9.12
C SER A 16 3.46 -4.64 8.59
N GLN A 17 4.15 -5.06 7.53
CA GLN A 17 5.18 -4.24 6.93
C GLN A 17 4.59 -2.99 6.32
N TYR A 18 3.47 -3.15 5.61
CA TYR A 18 2.80 -2.00 5.00
C TYR A 18 2.44 -0.96 6.07
N ILE A 19 1.88 -1.42 7.17
CA ILE A 19 1.45 -0.52 8.24
C ILE A 19 2.63 0.24 8.82
N LYS A 20 3.76 -0.44 9.01
CA LYS A 20 4.95 0.21 9.53
C LYS A 20 5.46 1.29 8.58
N ILE A 21 5.47 0.99 7.30
CA ILE A 21 5.94 1.96 6.31
C ILE A 21 4.98 3.12 6.21
N LYS A 22 3.68 2.84 6.19
CA LYS A 22 2.69 3.89 6.09
C LYS A 22 2.79 4.86 7.27
N ALA A 23 3.15 4.35 8.44
CA ALA A 23 3.28 5.21 9.61
C ALA A 23 4.36 6.27 9.43
N GLN A 24 5.33 6.04 8.53
CA GLN A 24 6.37 7.00 8.25
C GLN A 24 5.96 8.00 7.17
N TYR A 25 4.86 7.75 6.48
CA TYR A 25 4.41 8.61 5.38
C TYR A 25 2.93 8.90 5.53
N LYS A 26 2.56 9.37 6.70
CA LYS A 26 1.14 9.55 7.03
C LYS A 26 0.44 10.53 6.10
N ASN A 27 1.16 11.50 5.58
CA ASN A 27 0.54 12.54 4.76
C ASN A 27 0.62 12.24 3.27
N ALA A 28 1.02 11.05 2.90
CA ALA A 28 1.15 10.67 1.50
C ALA A 28 0.32 9.44 1.22
N LEU A 29 -0.13 9.32 -0.02
CA LEU A 29 -0.76 8.08 -0.48
C LEU A 29 0.38 7.11 -0.77
N LEU A 30 0.36 5.95 -0.14
CA LEU A 30 1.48 5.01 -0.26
C LEU A 30 1.18 3.98 -1.34
N PHE A 31 1.97 4.04 -2.41
CA PHE A 31 1.91 3.05 -3.48
C PHE A 31 2.87 1.92 -3.12
N TYR A 32 2.30 0.80 -2.73
CA TYR A 32 3.07 -0.33 -2.22
C TYR A 32 3.20 -1.38 -3.31
N ARG A 33 4.42 -1.65 -3.76
CA ARG A 33 4.66 -2.57 -4.86
C ARG A 33 4.36 -4.00 -4.46
N MET A 34 3.48 -4.63 -5.21
CA MET A 34 3.12 -6.03 -5.01
C MET A 34 3.15 -6.69 -6.37
N GLY A 35 4.27 -7.34 -6.70
CA GLY A 35 4.42 -7.95 -8.00
C GLY A 35 4.38 -6.89 -9.09
N ASP A 36 3.44 -7.00 -10.01
CA ASP A 36 3.33 -6.08 -11.13
C ASP A 36 2.37 -4.94 -10.88
N PHE A 37 1.89 -4.81 -9.66
CA PHE A 37 0.94 -3.76 -9.30
C PHE A 37 1.48 -2.92 -8.17
N TYR A 38 1.03 -1.66 -8.12
CA TYR A 38 1.12 -0.86 -6.91
C TYR A 38 -0.24 -0.93 -6.25
N GLU A 39 -0.27 -1.30 -4.99
CA GLU A 39 -1.52 -1.43 -4.25
C GLU A 39 -1.58 -0.42 -3.13
N LEU A 40 -2.79 0.07 -2.89
CA LEU A 40 -3.05 0.98 -1.79
C LEU A 40 -4.09 0.33 -0.90
N PHE A 41 -4.00 0.62 0.40
CA PHE A 41 -4.85 -0.03 1.38
C PHE A 41 -5.48 0.98 2.31
N PHE A 42 -6.57 0.57 2.95
CA PHE A 42 -7.24 1.36 3.97
C PHE A 42 -7.70 2.70 3.41
N GLU A 43 -7.49 3.76 4.15
CA GLU A 43 -7.94 5.07 3.73
C GLU A 43 -7.31 5.51 2.42
N ASP A 44 -6.04 5.18 2.22
CA ASP A 44 -5.38 5.53 0.96
C ASP A 44 -6.11 4.91 -0.23
N ALA A 45 -6.57 3.68 -0.07
CA ALA A 45 -7.30 3.01 -1.15
C ALA A 45 -8.62 3.72 -1.42
N GLU A 46 -9.31 4.14 -0.38
CA GLU A 46 -10.57 4.84 -0.55
C GLU A 46 -10.37 6.17 -1.25
N ILE A 47 -9.35 6.89 -0.86
CA ILE A 47 -9.05 8.17 -1.46
C ILE A 47 -8.64 8.00 -2.92
N ALA A 48 -7.71 7.09 -3.18
CA ALA A 48 -7.19 6.93 -4.53
C ALA A 48 -8.21 6.36 -5.48
N SER A 49 -9.04 5.41 -5.03
CA SER A 49 -10.04 4.86 -5.92
C SER A 49 -11.03 5.93 -6.37
N ALA A 50 -11.40 6.81 -5.47
CA ALA A 50 -12.31 7.89 -5.83
C ALA A 50 -11.62 8.91 -6.73
N ALA A 51 -10.40 9.30 -6.38
CA ALA A 51 -9.68 10.31 -7.15
C ALA A 51 -9.33 9.84 -8.54
N LEU A 52 -9.01 8.56 -8.69
CA LEU A 52 -8.59 8.00 -9.97
C LEU A 52 -9.73 7.30 -10.71
N ASN A 53 -10.86 7.16 -10.07
CA ASN A 53 -12.01 6.47 -10.65
C ASN A 53 -11.66 5.04 -11.00
N ILE A 54 -11.02 4.34 -10.08
CA ILE A 54 -10.68 2.93 -10.24
C ILE A 54 -11.39 2.12 -9.17
N THR A 55 -11.44 0.83 -9.38
CA THR A 55 -12.23 -0.05 -8.53
C THR A 55 -11.64 -0.17 -7.13
N LEU A 56 -12.49 -0.01 -6.13
CA LEU A 56 -12.13 -0.30 -4.75
C LEU A 56 -12.57 -1.73 -4.47
N THR A 57 -11.66 -2.54 -3.96
CA THR A 57 -11.97 -3.93 -3.66
C THR A 57 -11.48 -4.25 -2.25
N LYS A 58 -11.30 -5.50 -1.95
CA LYS A 58 -10.91 -5.94 -0.61
C LYS A 58 -9.74 -6.91 -0.72
N ARG A 59 -8.91 -6.91 0.32
CA ARG A 59 -7.81 -7.85 0.38
C ARG A 59 -7.65 -8.35 1.81
N GLY A 60 -8.25 -9.51 2.09
CA GLY A 60 -8.14 -10.09 3.42
C GLY A 60 -8.77 -9.23 4.49
N LYS A 61 -8.35 -9.46 5.71
CA LYS A 61 -8.93 -8.80 6.86
C LYS A 61 -7.86 -8.34 7.82
N HIS A 62 -8.20 -7.27 8.54
CA HIS A 62 -7.38 -6.75 9.63
C HIS A 62 -8.33 -6.47 10.78
N ASN A 63 -8.10 -7.10 11.92
CA ASN A 63 -8.99 -6.98 13.08
C ASN A 63 -10.42 -7.34 12.70
N ASN A 64 -10.57 -8.41 11.92
CA ASN A 64 -11.86 -8.95 11.49
C ASN A 64 -12.65 -8.04 10.57
N LEU A 65 -12.05 -6.97 10.08
CA LEU A 65 -12.69 -6.09 9.12
C LEU A 65 -12.00 -6.23 7.77
N ASP A 66 -12.79 -6.17 6.70
CA ASP A 66 -12.22 -6.21 5.36
C ASP A 66 -11.26 -5.05 5.15
N ILE A 67 -10.18 -5.31 4.46
CA ILE A 67 -9.20 -4.29 4.14
C ILE A 67 -9.54 -3.71 2.78
N PRO A 68 -9.91 -2.43 2.69
CA PRO A 68 -10.14 -1.82 1.38
C PRO A 68 -8.82 -1.78 0.61
N MET A 69 -8.90 -2.02 -0.69
CA MET A 69 -7.71 -2.06 -1.53
C MET A 69 -8.03 -1.58 -2.93
N CYS A 70 -7.11 -0.87 -3.54
CA CYS A 70 -7.15 -0.63 -4.96
C CYS A 70 -5.74 -0.74 -5.50
N GLY A 71 -5.60 -0.91 -6.80
CA GLY A 71 -4.29 -1.11 -7.37
C GLY A 71 -4.22 -0.63 -8.80
N VAL A 72 -3.01 -0.31 -9.24
CA VAL A 72 -2.75 0.06 -10.61
C VAL A 72 -1.54 -0.72 -11.12
N PRO A 73 -1.55 -1.09 -12.39
CA PRO A 73 -0.39 -1.81 -12.93
C PRO A 73 0.85 -0.92 -12.91
N CYS A 74 1.98 -1.51 -12.54
CA CYS A 74 3.21 -0.73 -12.48
C CYS A 74 3.58 -0.13 -13.81
N HIS A 75 3.36 -0.87 -14.90
CA HIS A 75 3.80 -0.39 -16.21
C HIS A 75 2.97 0.79 -16.72
N SER A 76 1.84 1.06 -16.10
CA SER A 76 1.01 2.20 -16.52
C SER A 76 0.74 3.14 -15.34
N SER A 77 1.55 3.05 -14.30
CA SER A 77 1.29 3.82 -13.09
C SER A 77 1.57 5.31 -13.24
N GLU A 78 2.40 5.69 -14.20
CA GLU A 78 2.80 7.10 -14.28
C GLU A 78 1.62 8.04 -14.46
N SER A 79 0.68 7.69 -15.32
CA SER A 79 -0.46 8.55 -15.55
C SER A 79 -1.32 8.67 -14.30
N TYR A 80 -1.45 7.61 -13.55
CA TYR A 80 -2.21 7.65 -12.30
C TYR A 80 -1.51 8.53 -11.27
N LEU A 81 -0.19 8.39 -11.19
CA LEU A 81 0.58 9.19 -10.24
C LEU A 81 0.47 10.67 -10.56
N LEU A 82 0.61 11.02 -11.84
CA LEU A 82 0.50 12.41 -12.24
C LEU A 82 -0.88 12.96 -11.93
N ASN A 83 -1.92 12.15 -12.14
CA ASN A 83 -3.27 12.58 -11.85
C ASN A 83 -3.42 12.93 -10.37
N LEU A 84 -2.90 12.07 -9.50
CA LEU A 84 -2.99 12.33 -8.06
C LEU A 84 -2.20 13.58 -7.67
N ILE A 85 -1.00 13.73 -8.23
CA ILE A 85 -0.17 14.87 -7.91
C ILE A 85 -0.86 16.16 -8.37
N ARG A 86 -1.47 16.14 -9.54
CA ARG A 86 -2.18 17.32 -10.04
C ARG A 86 -3.37 17.67 -9.17
N LYS A 87 -3.95 16.70 -8.51
CA LYS A 87 -5.06 16.96 -7.60
C LYS A 87 -4.60 17.37 -6.21
N GLY A 88 -3.29 17.52 -6.02
CA GLY A 88 -2.76 18.02 -4.77
C GLY A 88 -2.35 16.97 -3.77
N TYR A 89 -2.40 15.71 -4.14
CA TYR A 89 -2.00 14.65 -3.22
C TYR A 89 -0.51 14.44 -3.26
N LYS A 90 0.05 14.09 -2.11
CA LYS A 90 1.42 13.62 -2.05
C LYS A 90 1.43 12.12 -2.20
N VAL A 91 2.44 11.59 -2.87
CA VAL A 91 2.53 10.16 -3.14
C VAL A 91 3.90 9.67 -2.72
N ALA A 92 3.92 8.57 -2.00
CA ALA A 92 5.15 7.87 -1.65
C ALA A 92 5.11 6.52 -2.35
N ILE A 93 6.24 6.08 -2.86
CA ILE A 93 6.33 4.80 -3.57
C ILE A 93 7.24 3.89 -2.81
N CYS A 94 6.74 2.72 -2.46
CA CYS A 94 7.54 1.69 -1.80
C CYS A 94 7.75 0.56 -2.80
N GLU A 95 8.96 0.46 -3.33
CA GLU A 95 9.27 -0.59 -4.27
C GLU A 95 9.44 -1.91 -3.55
N GLN A 96 9.17 -2.99 -4.26
CA GLN A 96 9.29 -4.30 -3.69
C GLN A 96 10.76 -4.62 -3.46
N VAL A 97 11.08 -4.97 -2.24
CA VAL A 97 12.42 -5.40 -1.90
C VAL A 97 12.47 -6.90 -2.12
N GLU A 98 13.55 -7.37 -2.73
CA GLU A 98 13.67 -8.79 -2.96
C GLU A 98 13.70 -9.56 -1.66
N ASP A 99 13.26 -10.81 -1.75
CA ASP A 99 13.35 -11.71 -0.63
C ASP A 99 14.78 -11.71 -0.12
N PRO A 100 15.00 -11.53 1.16
CA PRO A 100 16.38 -11.53 1.70
C PRO A 100 17.18 -12.75 1.31
N LYS A 101 16.53 -13.88 1.11
CA LYS A 101 17.26 -15.08 0.69
C LYS A 101 17.80 -14.95 -0.72
N LEU A 102 17.10 -14.21 -1.56
CA LEU A 102 17.48 -14.06 -2.95
C LEU A 102 18.41 -12.89 -3.15
N SER A 103 18.26 -11.86 -2.33
CA SER A 103 18.95 -10.62 -2.55
C SER A 103 20.10 -10.42 -1.57
N LYS A 104 20.39 -11.41 -0.76
CA LYS A 104 21.38 -11.23 0.26
C LYS A 104 22.70 -10.90 -0.36
N GLY A 105 23.37 -10.32 -0.36
CA GLY A 105 24.59 -9.97 -1.01
C GLY A 105 24.38 -8.76 -1.87
N ILE A 106 23.16 -8.46 -2.16
CA ILE A 106 22.86 -7.34 -2.99
C ILE A 106 22.34 -6.19 -2.18
N VAL A 107 21.58 -6.53 -1.22
CA VAL A 107 20.89 -5.52 -0.43
C VAL A 107 21.80 -4.85 0.55
#